data_b5cdf7e152a928298bb76cd02a549c20
#
_entry.id   b5cdf7e152a928298bb76cd02a549c20
#
_cell.length_a   1.000
_cell.length_b   1.000
_cell.length_c   1.000
_cell.angle_alpha   90.00
_cell.angle_beta   90.00
_cell.angle_gamma   90.00
#
_symmetry.space_group_name_H-M   'P 1'
#
loop_
_entity.id
_entity.type
_entity.pdbx_description
1 polymer ?
#
loop_
_entity_poly.entity_id
_entity_poly.type
_entity_poly.pdbx_seq_one_letter_code
_entity_poly.pdbx_strand_id
1 'polypeptide(L)'
;MKELPKVYDPKSVEKKVYEMWMDGHYFEGKIDPDKKPFSIVMPPPNVTGQLHMGHALGATLQDILTRYKRMQGYAALWLPGVDHAGIATQIKVEEVLRKEEGKTRYDLGRDKFLERVWDWKQKYGDRIVEQQKSMGVSCDWSRSRFTMDDVCAKAVRETFCDLYEKGLIYKGSRIINWCPHCRTALSDAEVEYKDIPGSFWYIRYPIENSDEEFIIATTRPETMLGDTGVAVNPADEKYQHLVGKNAI
;
A
#
# COMPACT_ATOMS: atom_id res chain seq x y z
N MET A 1 33.67 -32.90 -28.55
CA MET A 1 32.76 -32.28 -27.57
C MET A 1 33.55 -31.20 -26.82
N LYS A 2 33.01 -30.00 -26.67
CA LYS A 2 33.67 -28.99 -25.81
C LYS A 2 33.54 -29.46 -24.38
N GLU A 3 34.69 -29.60 -23.68
CA GLU A 3 34.68 -29.87 -22.24
C GLU A 3 34.02 -28.72 -21.49
N LEU A 4 33.14 -29.05 -20.58
CA LEU A 4 32.51 -28.06 -19.70
C LEU A 4 33.51 -27.60 -18.63
N PRO A 5 33.51 -26.30 -18.27
CA PRO A 5 34.35 -25.83 -17.16
C PRO A 5 34.00 -26.58 -15.87
N LYS A 6 35.03 -26.84 -15.03
CA LYS A 6 34.84 -27.52 -13.73
C LYS A 6 34.00 -26.71 -12.73
N VAL A 7 33.94 -25.39 -12.91
CA VAL A 7 33.19 -24.46 -12.05
C VAL A 7 32.21 -23.66 -12.91
N TYR A 8 30.98 -23.57 -12.46
CA TYR A 8 29.95 -22.73 -13.11
C TYR A 8 30.28 -21.26 -12.87
N ASP A 9 30.40 -20.50 -13.96
CA ASP A 9 30.51 -19.03 -13.92
C ASP A 9 29.19 -18.39 -14.36
N PRO A 10 28.36 -17.88 -13.45
CA PRO A 10 27.07 -17.30 -13.79
C PRO A 10 27.19 -16.11 -14.73
N LYS A 11 28.22 -15.29 -14.58
CA LYS A 11 28.41 -14.07 -15.39
C LYS A 11 28.61 -14.35 -16.88
N SER A 12 29.16 -15.51 -17.20
CA SER A 12 29.40 -15.93 -18.59
C SER A 12 28.19 -16.54 -19.28
N VAL A 13 27.16 -16.94 -18.51
CA VAL A 13 26.04 -17.76 -19.00
C VAL A 13 24.68 -17.07 -18.82
N GLU A 14 24.39 -16.54 -17.64
CA GLU A 14 23.03 -16.16 -17.26
C GLU A 14 22.44 -15.07 -18.17
N LYS A 15 23.18 -14.01 -18.43
CA LYS A 15 22.70 -12.91 -19.26
C LYS A 15 22.35 -13.40 -20.67
N LYS A 16 23.20 -14.20 -21.30
CA LYS A 16 22.99 -14.74 -22.64
C LYS A 16 21.79 -15.67 -22.71
N VAL A 17 21.58 -16.50 -21.70
CA VAL A 17 20.44 -17.41 -21.62
C VAL A 17 19.16 -16.62 -21.42
N TYR A 18 19.17 -15.60 -20.56
CA TYR A 18 18.00 -14.76 -20.32
C TYR A 18 17.60 -13.98 -21.58
N GLU A 19 18.57 -13.40 -22.29
CA GLU A 19 18.33 -12.73 -23.58
C GLU A 19 17.71 -13.70 -24.60
N MET A 20 18.20 -14.91 -24.72
CA MET A 20 17.62 -15.95 -25.57
C MET A 20 16.16 -16.26 -25.21
N TRP A 21 15.82 -16.29 -23.93
CA TRP A 21 14.42 -16.49 -23.50
C TRP A 21 13.53 -15.32 -23.88
N MET A 22 14.03 -14.09 -23.73
CA MET A 22 13.29 -12.89 -24.10
C MET A 22 13.08 -12.78 -25.62
N ASP A 23 14.12 -13.02 -26.41
CA ASP A 23 14.05 -13.00 -27.88
C ASP A 23 13.10 -14.09 -28.41
N GLY A 24 13.04 -15.22 -27.73
CA GLY A 24 12.13 -16.32 -28.06
C GLY A 24 10.69 -16.13 -27.58
N HIS A 25 10.39 -15.02 -26.86
CA HIS A 25 9.06 -14.73 -26.32
C HIS A 25 8.48 -15.85 -25.43
N TYR A 26 9.36 -16.61 -24.74
CA TYR A 26 8.95 -17.80 -23.98
C TYR A 26 8.13 -17.50 -22.72
N PHE A 27 8.17 -16.27 -22.24
CA PHE A 27 7.45 -15.86 -21.02
C PHE A 27 6.12 -15.18 -21.31
N GLU A 28 5.82 -14.87 -22.56
CA GLU A 28 4.59 -14.18 -22.92
C GLU A 28 3.38 -15.09 -22.78
N GLY A 29 2.36 -14.57 -22.09
CA GLY A 29 1.07 -15.25 -21.96
C GLY A 29 0.27 -15.16 -23.27
N LYS A 30 -0.11 -16.30 -23.82
CA LYS A 30 -0.93 -16.38 -25.03
C LYS A 30 -2.30 -16.96 -24.69
N ILE A 31 -3.35 -16.36 -25.28
CA ILE A 31 -4.70 -16.93 -25.19
C ILE A 31 -4.72 -18.16 -26.06
N ASP A 32 -5.04 -19.29 -25.48
CA ASP A 32 -5.14 -20.58 -26.16
C ASP A 32 -6.39 -21.30 -25.60
N PRO A 33 -7.48 -21.39 -26.39
CA PRO A 33 -8.73 -21.98 -25.93
C PRO A 33 -8.63 -23.49 -25.64
N ASP A 34 -7.62 -24.17 -26.19
CA ASP A 34 -7.41 -25.60 -25.99
C ASP A 34 -6.59 -25.91 -24.74
N LYS A 35 -6.04 -24.87 -24.07
CA LYS A 35 -5.25 -25.02 -22.86
C LYS A 35 -5.94 -24.47 -21.64
N LYS A 36 -5.73 -25.12 -20.52
CA LYS A 36 -6.19 -24.61 -19.22
C LYS A 36 -5.43 -23.32 -18.87
N PRO A 37 -6.11 -22.23 -18.48
CA PRO A 37 -5.46 -21.01 -18.06
C PRO A 37 -4.83 -21.16 -16.67
N PHE A 38 -3.70 -20.49 -16.45
CA PHE A 38 -3.08 -20.30 -15.16
C PHE A 38 -2.50 -18.90 -15.09
N SER A 39 -2.93 -18.08 -14.14
CA SER A 39 -2.48 -16.70 -14.02
C SER A 39 -2.03 -16.37 -12.61
N ILE A 40 -0.91 -15.67 -12.49
CA ILE A 40 -0.46 -15.02 -11.27
C ILE A 40 -0.30 -13.54 -11.57
N VAL A 41 -0.82 -12.69 -10.69
CA VAL A 41 -0.46 -11.27 -10.64
C VAL A 41 0.62 -11.13 -9.57
N MET A 42 1.81 -10.71 -9.95
CA MET A 42 2.89 -10.45 -9.00
C MET A 42 2.48 -9.34 -8.06
N PRO A 43 2.56 -9.52 -6.72
CA PRO A 43 2.49 -8.40 -5.82
C PRO A 43 3.57 -7.38 -6.19
N PRO A 44 3.21 -6.18 -6.66
CA PRO A 44 4.18 -5.28 -7.24
C PRO A 44 5.09 -4.70 -6.15
N PRO A 45 6.42 -4.81 -6.26
CA PRO A 45 7.33 -4.21 -5.29
C PRO A 45 7.24 -2.69 -5.32
N ASN A 46 7.36 -2.10 -4.12
CA ASN A 46 7.35 -0.65 -3.92
C ASN A 46 8.65 -0.01 -4.44
N VAL A 47 8.54 1.16 -5.11
CA VAL A 47 9.72 1.92 -5.59
C VAL A 47 10.43 2.69 -4.47
N THR A 48 10.44 2.16 -3.25
CA THR A 48 11.11 2.76 -2.09
C THR A 48 12.61 2.51 -2.07
N GLY A 49 13.11 1.58 -2.90
CA GLY A 49 14.52 1.23 -2.98
C GLY A 49 14.78 -0.04 -3.78
N GLN A 50 15.92 -0.68 -3.52
CA GLN A 50 16.29 -1.95 -4.14
C GLN A 50 15.54 -3.12 -3.50
N LEU A 51 15.43 -4.23 -4.25
CA LEU A 51 14.88 -5.48 -3.73
C LEU A 51 15.82 -6.09 -2.66
N HIS A 52 15.23 -6.83 -1.76
CA HIS A 52 15.92 -7.61 -0.72
C HIS A 52 15.53 -9.10 -0.80
N MET A 53 16.15 -9.93 0.05
CA MET A 53 15.96 -11.40 0.01
C MET A 53 14.49 -11.85 0.14
N GLY A 54 13.66 -11.10 0.88
CA GLY A 54 12.23 -11.40 0.97
C GLY A 54 11.51 -11.29 -0.39
N HIS A 55 11.87 -10.28 -1.19
CA HIS A 55 11.35 -10.17 -2.57
C HIS A 55 11.85 -11.31 -3.46
N ALA A 56 13.12 -11.69 -3.33
CA ALA A 56 13.68 -12.81 -4.08
C ALA A 56 12.96 -14.12 -3.76
N LEU A 57 12.71 -14.41 -2.47
CA LEU A 57 11.96 -15.59 -2.06
C LEU A 57 10.53 -15.60 -2.64
N GLY A 58 9.80 -14.49 -2.51
CA GLY A 58 8.45 -14.38 -3.04
C GLY A 58 8.39 -14.56 -4.57
N ALA A 59 9.32 -13.94 -5.31
CA ALA A 59 9.43 -14.09 -6.75
C ALA A 59 9.79 -15.54 -7.15
N THR A 60 10.71 -16.18 -6.44
CA THR A 60 11.14 -17.55 -6.71
C THR A 60 9.98 -18.54 -6.55
N LEU A 61 9.16 -18.41 -5.50
CA LEU A 61 8.01 -19.30 -5.29
C LEU A 61 6.98 -19.17 -6.42
N GLN A 62 6.69 -17.94 -6.86
CA GLN A 62 5.79 -17.69 -7.98
C GLN A 62 6.37 -18.19 -9.31
N ASP A 63 7.67 -18.03 -9.52
CA ASP A 63 8.37 -18.49 -10.71
C ASP A 63 8.35 -20.02 -10.85
N ILE A 64 8.60 -20.73 -9.75
CA ILE A 64 8.51 -22.21 -9.70
C ILE A 64 7.11 -22.67 -10.15
N LEU A 65 6.07 -22.08 -9.58
CA LEU A 65 4.68 -22.47 -9.92
C LEU A 65 4.37 -22.15 -11.39
N THR A 66 4.78 -20.99 -11.88
CA THR A 66 4.53 -20.57 -13.27
C THR A 66 5.27 -21.47 -14.26
N ARG A 67 6.55 -21.78 -14.01
CA ARG A 67 7.35 -22.69 -14.84
C ARG A 67 6.76 -24.10 -14.84
N TYR A 68 6.40 -24.59 -13.68
CA TYR A 68 5.75 -25.91 -13.54
C TYR A 68 4.46 -25.99 -14.35
N LYS A 69 3.61 -24.96 -14.31
CA LYS A 69 2.38 -24.91 -15.10
C LYS A 69 2.64 -24.83 -16.61
N ARG A 70 3.65 -24.09 -17.05
CA ARG A 70 4.09 -24.08 -18.45
C ARG A 70 4.52 -25.48 -18.91
N MET A 71 5.31 -26.18 -18.08
CA MET A 71 5.73 -27.56 -18.38
C MET A 71 4.57 -28.55 -18.44
N GLN A 72 3.48 -28.29 -17.71
CA GLN A 72 2.24 -29.08 -17.77
C GLN A 72 1.36 -28.72 -18.98
N GLY A 73 1.77 -27.76 -19.84
CA GLY A 73 1.01 -27.36 -21.02
C GLY A 73 -0.09 -26.33 -20.78
N TYR A 74 -0.12 -25.68 -19.62
CA TYR A 74 -1.09 -24.61 -19.35
C TYR A 74 -0.77 -23.34 -20.17
N ALA A 75 -1.83 -22.57 -20.49
CA ALA A 75 -1.68 -21.18 -20.94
C ALA A 75 -1.36 -20.30 -19.70
N ALA A 76 -0.06 -20.19 -19.39
CA ALA A 76 0.38 -19.55 -18.17
C ALA A 76 0.74 -18.08 -18.41
N LEU A 77 0.18 -17.19 -17.60
CA LEU A 77 0.50 -15.77 -17.51
C LEU A 77 0.99 -15.42 -16.10
N TRP A 78 2.18 -14.84 -16.00
CA TRP A 78 2.65 -14.19 -14.78
C TRP A 78 2.85 -12.71 -15.06
N LEU A 79 1.95 -11.89 -14.51
CA LEU A 79 1.88 -10.46 -14.78
C LEU A 79 2.79 -9.70 -13.80
N PRO A 80 3.85 -9.02 -14.28
CA PRO A 80 4.72 -8.20 -13.45
C PRO A 80 4.20 -6.78 -13.28
N GLY A 81 4.69 -6.10 -12.25
CA GLY A 81 4.44 -4.69 -12.02
C GLY A 81 5.36 -4.09 -10.97
N VAL A 82 5.25 -2.77 -10.82
CA VAL A 82 5.96 -1.99 -9.80
C VAL A 82 4.97 -1.02 -9.16
N ASP A 83 4.99 -0.92 -7.83
CA ASP A 83 4.08 -0.05 -7.09
C ASP A 83 4.70 1.31 -6.81
N HIS A 84 3.93 2.37 -7.02
CA HIS A 84 4.33 3.74 -6.69
C HIS A 84 4.45 4.00 -5.18
N ALA A 85 3.77 3.22 -4.35
CA ALA A 85 3.80 3.26 -2.88
C ALA A 85 3.60 4.66 -2.25
N GLY A 86 3.09 5.61 -3.01
CA GLY A 86 2.66 6.95 -2.59
C GLY A 86 3.50 7.60 -1.48
N ILE A 87 2.96 7.58 -0.27
CA ILE A 87 3.54 8.23 0.92
C ILE A 87 4.96 7.71 1.21
N ALA A 88 5.17 6.39 1.19
CA ALA A 88 6.46 5.79 1.53
C ALA A 88 7.57 6.23 0.55
N THR A 89 7.27 6.31 -0.74
CA THR A 89 8.22 6.82 -1.75
C THR A 89 8.53 8.29 -1.53
N GLN A 90 7.52 9.12 -1.24
CA GLN A 90 7.72 10.54 -0.97
C GLN A 90 8.56 10.78 0.29
N ILE A 91 8.31 10.03 1.37
CA ILE A 91 9.13 10.09 2.58
C ILE A 91 10.58 9.76 2.26
N LYS A 92 10.81 8.71 1.45
CA LYS A 92 12.16 8.28 1.07
C LYS A 92 12.90 9.33 0.25
N VAL A 93 12.23 9.96 -0.68
CA VAL A 93 12.79 11.07 -1.48
C VAL A 93 13.08 12.28 -0.59
N GLU A 94 12.20 12.61 0.36
CA GLU A 94 12.42 13.70 1.31
C GLU A 94 13.59 13.44 2.28
N GLU A 95 13.76 12.18 2.74
CA GLU A 95 14.94 11.78 3.52
C GLU A 95 16.25 12.05 2.77
N VAL A 96 16.29 11.66 1.48
CA VAL A 96 17.47 11.87 0.62
C VAL A 96 17.71 13.37 0.40
N LEU A 97 16.66 14.11 0.08
CA LEU A 97 16.72 15.56 -0.12
C LEU A 97 17.28 16.28 1.13
N ARG A 98 16.78 15.88 2.31
CA ARG A 98 17.26 16.44 3.59
C ARG A 98 18.73 16.11 3.84
N LYS A 99 19.13 14.89 3.52
CA LYS A 99 20.52 14.42 3.73
C LYS A 99 21.51 15.09 2.77
N GLU A 100 21.12 15.28 1.51
CA GLU A 100 22.02 15.77 0.46
C GLU A 100 22.03 17.30 0.36
N GLU A 101 20.87 17.94 0.53
CA GLU A 101 20.70 19.38 0.31
C GLU A 101 20.26 20.14 1.58
N GLY A 102 19.96 19.48 2.68
CA GLY A 102 19.44 20.11 3.90
C GLY A 102 18.05 20.70 3.76
N LYS A 103 17.30 20.33 2.70
CA LYS A 103 16.00 20.88 2.36
C LYS A 103 14.86 19.89 2.63
N THR A 104 13.65 20.45 2.71
CA THR A 104 12.40 19.70 2.80
C THR A 104 11.60 19.85 1.50
N ARG A 105 10.54 19.06 1.34
CA ARG A 105 9.59 19.20 0.22
C ARG A 105 8.92 20.58 0.18
N TYR A 106 8.79 21.26 1.33
CA TYR A 106 8.21 22.59 1.41
C TYR A 106 9.15 23.68 0.87
N ASP A 107 10.46 23.49 1.02
CA ASP A 107 11.48 24.41 0.48
C ASP A 107 11.56 24.32 -1.05
N LEU A 108 11.30 23.15 -1.62
CA LEU A 108 11.27 22.96 -3.09
C LEU A 108 9.95 23.43 -3.70
N GLY A 109 8.84 23.29 -2.99
CA GLY A 109 7.50 23.39 -3.53
C GLY A 109 7.08 22.12 -4.31
N ARG A 110 5.77 22.05 -4.62
CA ARG A 110 5.14 20.82 -5.15
C ARG A 110 5.80 20.32 -6.44
N ASP A 111 5.94 21.19 -7.42
CA ASP A 111 6.34 20.77 -8.78
C ASP A 111 7.78 20.22 -8.78
N LYS A 112 8.72 20.95 -8.21
CA LYS A 112 10.12 20.49 -8.11
C LYS A 112 10.28 19.25 -7.24
N PHE A 113 9.46 19.09 -6.20
CA PHE A 113 9.48 17.89 -5.40
C PHE A 113 8.94 16.68 -6.20
N LEU A 114 7.87 16.85 -6.98
CA LEU A 114 7.36 15.80 -7.86
C LEU A 114 8.37 15.39 -8.93
N GLU A 115 9.11 16.33 -9.52
CA GLU A 115 10.22 15.99 -10.44
C GLU A 115 11.21 15.04 -9.78
N ARG A 116 11.64 15.31 -8.54
CA ARG A 116 12.53 14.42 -7.78
C ARG A 116 11.92 13.05 -7.50
N VAL A 117 10.61 13.00 -7.24
CA VAL A 117 9.90 11.73 -7.01
C VAL A 117 9.83 10.91 -8.31
N TRP A 118 9.61 11.54 -9.45
CA TRP A 118 9.61 10.86 -10.75
C TRP A 118 11.00 10.36 -11.15
N ASP A 119 12.06 11.13 -10.90
CA ASP A 119 13.45 10.71 -11.12
C ASP A 119 13.79 9.50 -10.24
N TRP A 120 13.36 9.52 -8.98
CA TRP A 120 13.49 8.39 -8.06
C TRP A 120 12.77 7.16 -8.59
N LYS A 121 11.50 7.30 -9.00
CA LYS A 121 10.70 6.21 -9.59
C LYS A 121 11.41 5.62 -10.81
N GLN A 122 11.93 6.44 -11.71
CA GLN A 122 12.63 5.95 -12.89
C GLN A 122 13.85 5.13 -12.49
N LYS A 123 14.70 5.69 -11.65
CA LYS A 123 15.95 5.04 -11.20
C LYS A 123 15.69 3.69 -10.49
N TYR A 124 14.79 3.68 -9.52
CA TYR A 124 14.55 2.49 -8.72
C TYR A 124 13.56 1.50 -9.36
N GLY A 125 12.61 1.98 -10.13
CA GLY A 125 11.72 1.12 -10.92
C GLY A 125 12.48 0.28 -11.93
N ASP A 126 13.38 0.90 -12.69
CA ASP A 126 14.25 0.21 -13.64
C ASP A 126 15.18 -0.78 -12.91
N ARG A 127 15.76 -0.35 -11.78
CA ARG A 127 16.62 -1.20 -10.97
C ARG A 127 15.92 -2.44 -10.43
N ILE A 128 14.67 -2.30 -9.99
CA ILE A 128 13.84 -3.43 -9.55
C ILE A 128 13.65 -4.45 -10.68
N VAL A 129 13.29 -3.99 -11.87
CA VAL A 129 13.11 -4.86 -13.04
C VAL A 129 14.42 -5.57 -13.40
N GLU A 130 15.54 -4.86 -13.40
CA GLU A 130 16.85 -5.45 -13.64
C GLU A 130 17.20 -6.53 -12.62
N GLN A 131 16.96 -6.28 -11.33
CA GLN A 131 17.21 -7.28 -10.28
C GLN A 131 16.34 -8.52 -10.47
N GLN A 132 15.07 -8.38 -10.81
CA GLN A 132 14.18 -9.50 -11.10
C GLN A 132 14.66 -10.29 -12.32
N LYS A 133 15.05 -9.62 -13.40
CA LYS A 133 15.63 -10.28 -14.58
C LYS A 133 16.92 -11.02 -14.26
N SER A 134 17.77 -10.42 -13.42
CA SER A 134 19.03 -11.07 -12.97
C SER A 134 18.80 -12.34 -12.15
N MET A 135 17.66 -12.44 -11.46
CA MET A 135 17.24 -13.67 -10.77
C MET A 135 16.65 -14.72 -11.71
N GLY A 136 16.50 -14.42 -13.01
CA GLY A 136 15.89 -15.33 -13.98
C GLY A 136 14.38 -15.39 -13.93
N VAL A 137 13.72 -14.40 -13.33
CA VAL A 137 12.25 -14.36 -13.20
C VAL A 137 11.56 -14.40 -14.56
N SER A 138 10.61 -15.32 -14.74
CA SER A 138 9.97 -15.64 -16.01
C SER A 138 8.60 -14.98 -16.19
N CYS A 139 8.50 -13.71 -15.83
CA CYS A 139 7.28 -12.92 -16.03
C CYS A 139 7.06 -12.53 -17.50
N ASP A 140 5.84 -12.20 -17.85
CA ASP A 140 5.51 -11.54 -19.11
C ASP A 140 5.83 -10.04 -19.05
N TRP A 141 7.07 -9.70 -19.37
CA TRP A 141 7.57 -8.32 -19.31
C TRP A 141 6.91 -7.38 -20.33
N SER A 142 6.33 -7.92 -21.39
CA SER A 142 5.58 -7.12 -22.37
C SER A 142 4.33 -6.47 -21.77
N ARG A 143 3.83 -7.05 -20.67
CA ARG A 143 2.66 -6.59 -19.92
C ARG A 143 3.00 -5.93 -18.60
N SER A 144 4.26 -5.57 -18.36
CA SER A 144 4.67 -4.90 -17.13
C SER A 144 3.86 -3.62 -16.90
N ARG A 145 3.45 -3.39 -15.65
CA ARG A 145 2.67 -2.22 -15.24
C ARG A 145 3.34 -1.45 -14.11
N PHE A 146 3.13 -0.15 -14.15
CA PHE A 146 3.35 0.72 -13.01
C PHE A 146 2.00 1.18 -12.48
N THR A 147 1.76 1.11 -11.17
CA THR A 147 0.43 1.35 -10.58
C THR A 147 -0.12 2.77 -10.78
N MET A 148 0.71 3.71 -11.26
CA MET A 148 0.28 5.05 -11.68
C MET A 148 0.42 5.28 -13.19
N ASP A 149 0.56 4.24 -14.02
CA ASP A 149 0.50 4.43 -15.47
C ASP A 149 -0.93 4.82 -15.92
N ASP A 150 -1.04 5.34 -17.14
CA ASP A 150 -2.32 5.86 -17.65
C ASP A 150 -3.43 4.81 -17.66
N VAL A 151 -3.09 3.55 -17.90
CA VAL A 151 -4.06 2.43 -17.95
C VAL A 151 -4.58 2.14 -16.55
N CYS A 152 -3.67 2.02 -15.57
CA CYS A 152 -4.05 1.81 -14.17
C CYS A 152 -4.81 3.02 -13.60
N ALA A 153 -4.37 4.23 -13.90
CA ALA A 153 -5.02 5.47 -13.47
C ALA A 153 -6.45 5.60 -14.04
N LYS A 154 -6.66 5.18 -15.30
CA LYS A 154 -7.98 5.13 -15.91
C LYS A 154 -8.87 4.10 -15.23
N ALA A 155 -8.37 2.86 -15.03
CA ALA A 155 -9.12 1.78 -14.38
C ALA A 155 -9.55 2.15 -12.96
N VAL A 156 -8.66 2.77 -12.18
CA VAL A 156 -8.97 3.25 -10.82
C VAL A 156 -10.11 4.28 -10.84
N ARG A 157 -10.06 5.26 -11.76
CA ARG A 157 -11.13 6.27 -11.87
C ARG A 157 -12.47 5.67 -12.28
N GLU A 158 -12.48 4.78 -13.26
CA GLU A 158 -13.70 4.09 -13.70
C GLU A 158 -14.31 3.27 -12.56
N THR A 159 -13.49 2.47 -11.87
CA THR A 159 -13.93 1.69 -10.71
C THR A 159 -14.50 2.58 -9.61
N PHE A 160 -13.87 3.71 -9.33
CA PHE A 160 -14.36 4.66 -8.33
C PHE A 160 -15.75 5.21 -8.71
N CYS A 161 -15.92 5.61 -9.96
CA CYS A 161 -17.21 6.10 -10.46
C CYS A 161 -18.31 5.03 -10.37
N ASP A 162 -18.01 3.81 -10.82
CA ASP A 162 -18.93 2.68 -10.73
C ASP A 162 -19.39 2.39 -9.29
N LEU A 163 -18.44 2.41 -8.36
CA LEU A 163 -18.75 2.17 -6.94
C LEU A 163 -19.60 3.32 -6.34
N TYR A 164 -19.34 4.55 -6.75
CA TYR A 164 -20.14 5.69 -6.35
C TYR A 164 -21.57 5.61 -6.91
N GLU A 165 -21.74 5.29 -8.18
CA GLU A 165 -23.05 5.11 -8.82
C GLU A 165 -23.85 3.96 -8.19
N LYS A 166 -23.17 2.91 -7.73
CA LYS A 166 -23.80 1.79 -6.98
C LYS A 166 -24.11 2.13 -5.52
N GLY A 167 -23.80 3.34 -5.05
CA GLY A 167 -24.00 3.76 -3.67
C GLY A 167 -23.09 3.11 -2.64
N LEU A 168 -22.03 2.42 -3.09
CA LEU A 168 -21.06 1.74 -2.22
C LEU A 168 -19.99 2.70 -1.67
N ILE A 169 -19.77 3.82 -2.32
CA ILE A 169 -18.90 4.91 -1.88
C ILE A 169 -19.75 6.14 -1.61
N TYR A 170 -19.55 6.78 -0.48
CA TYR A 170 -20.20 8.02 -0.10
C TYR A 170 -19.24 8.93 0.68
N LYS A 171 -19.49 10.23 0.67
CA LYS A 171 -18.74 11.21 1.46
C LYS A 171 -19.29 11.25 2.88
N GLY A 172 -18.41 11.09 3.86
CA GLY A 172 -18.78 11.16 5.27
C GLY A 172 -17.57 11.51 6.14
N SER A 173 -17.87 11.92 7.39
CA SER A 173 -16.84 12.17 8.41
C SER A 173 -16.61 10.91 9.24
N ARG A 174 -15.37 10.59 9.50
CA ARG A 174 -14.93 9.45 10.34
C ARG A 174 -13.73 9.86 11.16
N ILE A 175 -13.59 9.27 12.34
CA ILE A 175 -12.35 9.36 13.12
C ILE A 175 -11.29 8.52 12.40
N ILE A 176 -10.13 9.12 12.15
CA ILE A 176 -8.99 8.48 11.49
C ILE A 176 -7.72 8.62 12.32
N ASN A 177 -6.78 7.70 12.14
CA ASN A 177 -5.43 7.86 12.66
C ASN A 177 -4.71 8.95 11.87
N TRP A 178 -4.10 9.90 12.56
CA TRP A 178 -3.42 11.05 11.96
C TRP A 178 -2.01 11.21 12.51
N CYS A 179 -1.02 11.34 11.62
CA CYS A 179 0.35 11.68 12.00
C CYS A 179 0.57 13.20 11.95
N PRO A 180 0.78 13.89 13.07
CA PRO A 180 1.00 15.34 13.07
C PRO A 180 2.37 15.74 12.49
N HIS A 181 3.35 14.82 12.49
CA HIS A 181 4.66 15.03 11.87
C HIS A 181 4.58 14.98 10.35
N CYS A 182 4.02 13.90 9.80
CA CYS A 182 3.86 13.73 8.35
C CYS A 182 2.68 14.52 7.78
N ARG A 183 1.76 14.95 8.62
CA ARG A 183 0.50 15.64 8.26
C ARG A 183 -0.33 14.81 7.27
N THR A 184 -0.46 13.51 7.55
CA THR A 184 -1.20 12.56 6.75
C THR A 184 -2.10 11.68 7.61
N ALA A 185 -3.16 11.14 7.00
CA ALA A 185 -3.87 10.01 7.55
C ALA A 185 -2.97 8.75 7.52
N LEU A 186 -3.20 7.85 8.48
CA LEU A 186 -2.52 6.56 8.56
C LEU A 186 -3.55 5.45 8.44
N SER A 187 -3.17 4.33 7.83
CA SER A 187 -3.94 3.09 7.89
C SER A 187 -3.76 2.41 9.25
N ASP A 188 -4.70 1.55 9.62
CA ASP A 188 -4.61 0.80 10.88
C ASP A 188 -3.38 -0.11 10.92
N ALA A 189 -2.90 -0.59 9.75
CA ALA A 189 -1.70 -1.41 9.63
C ALA A 189 -0.39 -0.65 9.95
N GLU A 190 -0.41 0.68 9.90
CA GLU A 190 0.75 1.55 10.17
C GLU A 190 0.79 2.04 11.62
N VAL A 191 -0.23 1.68 12.43
CA VAL A 191 -0.36 2.13 13.82
C VAL A 191 0.13 1.05 14.77
N GLU A 192 1.10 1.42 15.61
CA GLU A 192 1.56 0.58 16.70
C GLU A 192 0.89 1.04 18.02
N TYR A 193 0.27 0.10 18.71
CA TYR A 193 -0.36 0.36 19.99
C TYR A 193 0.64 0.17 21.12
N LYS A 194 0.62 1.11 22.06
CA LYS A 194 1.46 1.07 23.27
C LYS A 194 0.62 1.40 24.49
N ASP A 195 0.71 0.57 25.50
CA ASP A 195 0.09 0.84 26.79
C ASP A 195 0.81 2.00 27.49
N ILE A 196 0.04 3.00 27.87
CA ILE A 196 0.52 4.17 28.61
C ILE A 196 -0.29 4.26 29.90
N PRO A 197 0.34 4.39 31.08
CA PRO A 197 -0.37 4.67 32.33
C PRO A 197 -1.21 5.95 32.17
N GLY A 198 -2.48 5.85 32.50
CA GLY A 198 -3.42 6.95 32.39
C GLY A 198 -4.39 6.98 33.58
N SER A 199 -5.27 7.96 33.60
CA SER A 199 -6.30 8.14 34.63
C SER A 199 -7.66 8.34 33.99
N PHE A 200 -8.71 7.95 34.69
CA PHE A 200 -10.06 8.34 34.34
C PHE A 200 -10.39 9.67 35.02
N TRP A 201 -10.93 10.59 34.23
CA TRP A 201 -11.44 11.87 34.68
C TRP A 201 -12.96 11.81 34.68
N TYR A 202 -13.58 12.18 35.80
CA TYR A 202 -15.02 12.16 35.97
C TYR A 202 -15.56 13.58 35.81
N ILE A 203 -16.35 13.80 34.76
CA ILE A 203 -16.94 15.09 34.43
C ILE A 203 -18.43 15.02 34.78
N ARG A 204 -18.94 16.06 35.46
CA ARG A 204 -20.34 16.19 35.86
C ARG A 204 -21.03 17.18 34.98
N TYR A 205 -22.15 16.75 34.39
CA TYR A 205 -23.03 17.60 33.61
C TYR A 205 -24.38 17.71 34.33
N PRO A 206 -24.68 18.85 34.98
CA PRO A 206 -25.96 19.08 35.59
C PRO A 206 -27.11 19.01 34.59
N ILE A 207 -28.24 18.50 35.01
CA ILE A 207 -29.45 18.45 34.18
C ILE A 207 -30.25 19.73 34.37
N GLU A 208 -30.64 20.37 33.30
CA GLU A 208 -31.46 21.60 33.34
C GLU A 208 -32.76 21.38 34.10
N ASN A 209 -33.09 22.28 35.04
CA ASN A 209 -34.27 22.22 35.92
C ASN A 209 -34.41 20.93 36.75
N SER A 210 -33.27 20.32 37.20
CA SER A 210 -33.23 19.11 38.00
C SER A 210 -32.04 19.17 38.95
N ASP A 211 -32.15 18.47 40.10
CA ASP A 211 -31.02 18.26 41.01
C ASP A 211 -30.13 17.05 40.56
N GLU A 212 -30.44 16.45 39.45
CA GLU A 212 -29.70 15.31 38.89
C GLU A 212 -28.55 15.75 38.00
N GLU A 213 -27.60 14.84 37.79
CA GLU A 213 -26.45 15.09 36.94
C GLU A 213 -26.05 13.82 36.16
N PHE A 214 -25.47 13.98 34.96
CA PHE A 214 -24.69 12.93 34.33
C PHE A 214 -23.26 12.95 34.83
N ILE A 215 -22.72 11.77 35.15
CA ILE A 215 -21.29 11.61 35.44
C ILE A 215 -20.71 10.74 34.31
N ILE A 216 -19.85 11.33 33.52
CA ILE A 216 -19.12 10.62 32.48
C ILE A 216 -17.68 10.38 32.91
N ALA A 217 -17.08 9.29 32.47
CA ALA A 217 -15.67 9.00 32.68
C ALA A 217 -14.93 9.01 31.34
N THR A 218 -13.85 9.76 31.26
CA THR A 218 -13.02 9.85 30.08
C THR A 218 -11.54 9.77 30.43
N THR A 219 -10.74 9.20 29.54
CA THR A 219 -9.26 9.26 29.62
C THR A 219 -8.70 10.51 28.96
N ARG A 220 -9.54 11.30 28.26
CA ARG A 220 -9.18 12.51 27.53
C ARG A 220 -10.08 13.68 27.93
N PRO A 221 -9.79 14.36 29.05
CA PRO A 221 -10.63 15.43 29.59
C PRO A 221 -10.72 16.65 28.66
N GLU A 222 -9.76 16.83 27.75
CA GLU A 222 -9.74 17.90 26.76
C GLU A 222 -10.92 17.83 25.78
N THR A 223 -11.55 16.67 25.61
CA THR A 223 -12.72 16.50 24.72
C THR A 223 -13.96 17.22 25.25
N MET A 224 -14.00 17.51 26.57
CA MET A 224 -15.09 18.27 27.18
C MET A 224 -15.42 19.60 26.47
N LEU A 225 -14.39 20.27 25.93
CA LEU A 225 -14.57 21.53 25.20
C LEU A 225 -15.35 21.40 23.88
N GLY A 226 -15.53 20.18 23.38
CA GLY A 226 -16.25 19.87 22.16
C GLY A 226 -17.57 19.10 22.39
N ASP A 227 -17.93 18.84 23.63
CA ASP A 227 -19.12 18.07 23.97
C ASP A 227 -20.40 18.85 23.61
N THR A 228 -21.30 18.22 22.86
CA THR A 228 -22.58 18.79 22.42
C THR A 228 -23.78 17.94 22.83
N GLY A 229 -23.54 16.81 23.47
CA GLY A 229 -24.59 15.92 23.95
C GLY A 229 -24.05 14.70 24.68
N VAL A 230 -24.88 14.09 25.51
CA VAL A 230 -24.58 12.84 26.22
C VAL A 230 -25.49 11.76 25.69
N ALA A 231 -24.90 10.66 25.21
CA ALA A 231 -25.64 9.49 24.75
C ALA A 231 -25.76 8.45 25.87
N VAL A 232 -26.96 7.93 26.08
CA VAL A 232 -27.22 6.86 27.02
C VAL A 232 -27.88 5.67 26.32
N ASN A 233 -27.72 4.48 26.86
CA ASN A 233 -28.46 3.32 26.38
C ASN A 233 -29.94 3.49 26.74
N PRO A 234 -30.88 3.48 25.78
CA PRO A 234 -32.30 3.65 26.07
C PRO A 234 -32.92 2.52 26.91
N ALA A 235 -32.25 1.38 27.02
CA ALA A 235 -32.63 0.27 27.90
C ALA A 235 -32.04 0.35 29.31
N ASP A 236 -31.20 1.36 29.60
CA ASP A 236 -30.61 1.56 30.94
C ASP A 236 -31.62 2.30 31.85
N GLU A 237 -32.25 1.56 32.74
CA GLU A 237 -33.25 2.08 33.69
C GLU A 237 -32.72 3.27 34.51
N LYS A 238 -31.41 3.35 34.74
CA LYS A 238 -30.78 4.43 35.51
C LYS A 238 -30.89 5.79 34.82
N TYR A 239 -30.81 5.81 33.50
CA TYR A 239 -30.77 7.05 32.71
C TYR A 239 -31.96 7.25 31.76
N GLN A 240 -32.85 6.27 31.65
CA GLN A 240 -33.98 6.30 30.76
C GLN A 240 -34.87 7.53 30.94
N HIS A 241 -35.08 7.94 32.18
CA HIS A 241 -35.92 9.09 32.53
C HIS A 241 -35.29 10.46 32.21
N LEU A 242 -34.01 10.45 31.85
CA LEU A 242 -33.22 11.63 31.44
C LEU A 242 -33.17 11.83 29.92
N VAL A 243 -33.65 10.85 29.15
CA VAL A 243 -33.63 10.93 27.69
C VAL A 243 -34.49 12.11 27.24
N GLY A 244 -33.95 12.98 26.40
CA GLY A 244 -34.62 14.18 25.89
C GLY A 244 -34.52 15.42 26.78
N LYS A 245 -33.83 15.32 27.92
CA LYS A 245 -33.49 16.48 28.76
C LYS A 245 -32.17 17.12 28.32
N ASN A 246 -31.99 18.40 28.62
CA ASN A 246 -30.76 19.13 28.37
C ASN A 246 -29.82 18.97 29.57
N ALA A 247 -28.54 18.71 29.25
CA ALA A 247 -27.44 18.82 30.20
C ALA A 247 -26.71 20.15 29.98
N ILE A 248 -26.21 20.75 31.08
CA ILE A 248 -25.55 22.06 31.08
C ILE A 248 -24.04 21.87 31.22
#